data_46d0a8cb3afb2e5fa10d158d9a315ab8
#
_entry.id   46d0a8cb3afb2e5fa10d158d9a315ab8
#
_cell.length_a   1.000
_cell.length_b   1.000
_cell.length_c   1.000
_cell.angle_alpha   90.00
_cell.angle_beta   90.00
_cell.angle_gamma   90.00
#
_symmetry.space_group_name_H-M   'P 1'
#
loop_
_entity.id
_entity.type
_entity.pdbx_description
1 polymer ?
#
loop_
_entity_poly.entity_id
_entity_poly.type
_entity_poly.pdbx_seq_one_letter_code
_entity_poly.pdbx_strand_id
1 'polypeptide(L)'
;MTKVYKRRIDYKPLFWIPNKTFLEILIYDEYTVVKSQVTYKKNNDQDLHLTNLDSHLELNGENLVTQKFQLIIDNNPPKNIKIDKLKKVNEAIQISVPINSKIIKTITEVKIFPSKNNALEGIYQSNNMFCTQCEPEGFRKITWFPD
;
A
#
# COMPACT_ATOMS: atom_id res chain seq x y z
N MET A 1 1.67 -26.37 -10.44
CA MET A 1 1.20 -24.96 -10.37
C MET A 1 1.45 -24.32 -11.72
N THR A 2 0.39 -23.89 -12.41
CA THR A 2 0.51 -23.23 -13.72
C THR A 2 1.05 -21.80 -13.45
N LYS A 3 2.20 -21.49 -14.00
CA LYS A 3 2.82 -20.18 -13.89
C LYS A 3 1.93 -19.17 -14.64
N VAL A 4 1.24 -18.30 -13.91
CA VAL A 4 0.45 -17.22 -14.52
C VAL A 4 1.44 -16.15 -14.99
N TYR A 5 1.58 -16.00 -16.28
CA TYR A 5 2.41 -14.95 -16.87
C TYR A 5 1.61 -13.64 -16.90
N LYS A 6 2.12 -12.60 -16.23
CA LYS A 6 1.60 -11.23 -16.37
C LYS A 6 2.09 -10.66 -17.70
N ARG A 7 1.19 -10.23 -18.57
CA ARG A 7 1.51 -9.59 -19.86
C ARG A 7 1.30 -8.09 -19.74
N ARG A 8 2.07 -7.30 -20.48
CA ARG A 8 1.91 -5.84 -20.51
C ARG A 8 0.48 -5.39 -20.85
N ILE A 9 -0.20 -6.14 -21.72
CA ILE A 9 -1.59 -5.85 -22.13
C ILE A 9 -2.60 -6.07 -20.97
N ASP A 10 -2.22 -6.83 -19.93
CA ASP A 10 -3.08 -7.11 -18.79
C ASP A 10 -2.98 -5.98 -17.73
N TYR A 11 -2.07 -5.01 -17.92
CA TYR A 11 -1.92 -3.86 -17.03
C TYR A 11 -3.15 -2.97 -17.09
N LYS A 12 -3.68 -2.66 -15.92
CA LYS A 12 -4.77 -1.69 -15.74
C LYS A 12 -4.29 -0.56 -14.85
N PRO A 13 -4.43 0.69 -15.29
CA PRO A 13 -4.09 1.84 -14.46
C PRO A 13 -4.90 1.84 -13.16
N LEU A 14 -4.26 2.28 -12.08
CA LEU A 14 -4.95 2.45 -10.79
C LEU A 14 -6.01 3.55 -10.90
N PHE A 15 -7.17 3.32 -10.30
CA PHE A 15 -8.21 4.35 -10.20
C PHE A 15 -7.83 5.46 -9.21
N TRP A 16 -7.26 5.06 -8.07
CA TRP A 16 -6.70 5.97 -7.09
C TRP A 16 -5.19 5.93 -7.16
N ILE A 17 -4.57 7.03 -7.66
CA ILE A 17 -3.12 7.15 -7.80
C ILE A 17 -2.52 7.93 -6.64
N PRO A 18 -1.39 7.49 -6.07
CA PRO A 18 -0.66 8.25 -5.07
C PRO A 18 -0.24 9.62 -5.63
N ASN A 19 -0.59 10.68 -4.89
CA ASN A 19 -0.24 12.05 -5.27
C ASN A 19 0.87 12.62 -4.38
N LYS A 20 0.81 12.33 -3.08
CA LYS A 20 1.81 12.75 -2.10
C LYS A 20 1.99 11.68 -1.04
N THR A 21 3.23 11.32 -0.79
CA THR A 21 3.60 10.35 0.23
C THR A 21 4.55 11.00 1.24
N PHE A 22 4.25 10.82 2.53
CA PHE A 22 5.13 11.16 3.63
C PHE A 22 5.46 9.87 4.39
N LEU A 23 6.75 9.65 4.67
CA LEU A 23 7.24 8.50 5.43
C LEU A 23 8.10 9.00 6.60
N GLU A 24 7.88 8.39 7.76
CA GLU A 24 8.77 8.46 8.90
C GLU A 24 9.23 7.03 9.22
N ILE A 25 10.54 6.80 9.15
CA ILE A 25 11.14 5.47 9.35
C ILE A 25 11.98 5.51 10.62
N LEU A 26 11.54 4.77 11.65
CA LEU A 26 12.19 4.68 12.95
C LEU A 26 12.86 3.32 13.06
N ILE A 27 14.18 3.30 12.97
CA ILE A 27 15.00 2.09 12.98
C ILE A 27 15.42 1.78 14.41
N TYR A 28 15.12 0.55 14.87
CA TYR A 28 15.55 -0.02 16.16
C TYR A 28 16.33 -1.30 15.88
N ASP A 29 17.04 -1.80 16.87
CA ASP A 29 17.92 -2.98 16.72
C ASP A 29 17.18 -4.22 16.22
N GLU A 30 15.97 -4.48 16.72
CA GLU A 30 15.23 -5.71 16.38
C GLU A 30 14.17 -5.50 15.30
N TYR A 31 13.70 -4.28 15.11
CA TYR A 31 12.60 -3.96 14.19
C TYR A 31 12.67 -2.51 13.71
N THR A 32 11.90 -2.22 12.69
CA THR A 32 11.71 -0.86 12.20
C THR A 32 10.22 -0.52 12.21
N VAL A 33 9.88 0.67 12.68
CA VAL A 33 8.52 1.21 12.59
C VAL A 33 8.46 2.15 11.40
N VAL A 34 7.50 1.94 10.52
CA VAL A 34 7.22 2.83 9.39
C VAL A 34 5.86 3.46 9.58
N LYS A 35 5.86 4.78 9.72
CA LYS A 35 4.64 5.59 9.68
C LYS A 35 4.51 6.20 8.30
N SER A 36 3.37 6.01 7.69
CA SER A 36 3.10 6.44 6.33
C SER A 36 1.82 7.28 6.28
N GLN A 37 1.89 8.37 5.53
CA GLN A 37 0.71 9.14 5.14
C GLN A 37 0.72 9.30 3.64
N VAL A 38 -0.26 8.71 2.97
CA VAL A 38 -0.40 8.77 1.52
C VAL A 38 -1.70 9.47 1.15
N THR A 39 -1.60 10.46 0.30
CA THR A 39 -2.74 11.15 -0.29
C THR A 39 -2.92 10.66 -1.71
N TYR A 40 -4.14 10.24 -2.05
CA TYR A 40 -4.50 9.72 -3.37
C TYR A 40 -5.45 10.69 -4.06
N LYS A 41 -5.34 10.76 -5.37
CA LYS A 41 -6.27 11.46 -6.27
C LYS A 41 -6.83 10.49 -7.30
N LYS A 42 -7.99 10.81 -7.87
CA LYS A 42 -8.51 10.04 -8.98
C LYS A 42 -7.57 10.10 -10.17
N ASN A 43 -7.45 8.98 -10.85
CA ASN A 43 -6.89 8.93 -12.19
C ASN A 43 -7.93 9.50 -13.16
N ASN A 44 -7.56 10.55 -13.89
CA ASN A 44 -8.44 11.19 -14.86
C ASN A 44 -8.35 10.55 -16.25
N ASP A 45 -7.63 9.44 -16.39
CA ASP A 45 -7.61 8.69 -17.65
C ASP A 45 -9.00 8.24 -18.02
N GLN A 46 -9.48 8.68 -19.19
CA GLN A 46 -10.86 8.52 -19.65
C GLN A 46 -11.22 7.06 -19.99
N ASP A 47 -10.24 6.17 -20.05
CA ASP A 47 -10.44 4.74 -20.36
C ASP A 47 -10.89 3.89 -19.15
N LEU A 48 -11.03 4.50 -17.97
CA LEU A 48 -11.56 3.83 -16.79
C LEU A 48 -13.11 3.83 -16.85
N HIS A 49 -13.66 2.97 -17.67
CA HIS A 49 -15.11 2.70 -17.69
C HIS A 49 -15.55 2.05 -16.37
N LEU A 50 -15.86 2.87 -15.39
CA LEU A 50 -16.43 2.40 -14.12
C LEU A 50 -17.93 2.20 -14.30
N THR A 51 -18.33 0.95 -14.32
CA THR A 51 -19.74 0.54 -14.32
C THR A 51 -20.32 0.44 -12.90
N ASN A 52 -19.51 0.61 -11.84
CA ASN A 52 -19.93 0.43 -10.47
C ASN A 52 -19.93 1.75 -9.70
N LEU A 53 -20.94 1.92 -8.82
CA LEU A 53 -21.12 3.06 -7.92
C LEU A 53 -20.01 3.22 -6.89
N ASP A 54 -19.27 2.14 -6.61
CA ASP A 54 -18.15 2.12 -5.67
C ASP A 54 -16.83 1.97 -6.41
N SER A 55 -15.88 2.82 -6.04
CA SER A 55 -14.48 2.67 -6.42
C SER A 55 -13.71 1.97 -5.30
N HIS A 56 -12.63 1.31 -5.66
CA HIS A 56 -11.78 0.65 -4.67
C HIS A 56 -10.40 1.28 -4.64
N LEU A 57 -9.91 1.53 -3.43
CA LEU A 57 -8.49 1.77 -3.18
C LEU A 57 -7.84 0.40 -2.95
N GLU A 58 -6.91 0.03 -3.83
CA GLU A 58 -6.16 -1.22 -3.74
C GLU A 58 -4.77 -0.95 -3.17
N LEU A 59 -4.39 -1.69 -2.13
CA LEU A 59 -3.10 -1.55 -1.47
C LEU A 59 -2.47 -2.92 -1.26
N ASN A 60 -1.22 -3.03 -1.65
CA ASN A 60 -0.39 -4.20 -1.39
C ASN A 60 0.34 -4.03 -0.06
N GLY A 61 0.57 -5.15 0.62
CA GLY A 61 1.34 -5.19 1.86
C GLY A 61 1.80 -6.60 2.14
N GLU A 62 3.10 -6.76 2.36
CA GLU A 62 3.72 -8.06 2.58
C GLU A 62 4.60 -8.04 3.83
N ASN A 63 4.40 -9.03 4.71
CA ASN A 63 5.14 -9.17 5.97
C ASN A 63 5.06 -7.93 6.89
N LEU A 64 3.95 -7.20 6.84
CA LEU A 64 3.69 -6.01 7.66
C LEU A 64 2.92 -6.38 8.93
N VAL A 65 3.43 -6.01 10.10
CA VAL A 65 2.68 -6.04 11.36
C VAL A 65 2.01 -4.69 11.54
N THR A 66 0.75 -4.59 11.12
CA THR A 66 0.01 -3.33 11.13
C THR A 66 -0.41 -2.97 12.55
N GLN A 67 0.08 -1.83 13.05
CA GLN A 67 -0.27 -1.25 14.35
C GLN A 67 -1.45 -0.29 14.25
N LYS A 68 -1.49 0.48 13.17
CA LYS A 68 -2.52 1.48 12.91
C LYS A 68 -2.83 1.54 11.42
N PHE A 69 -4.12 1.63 11.10
CA PHE A 69 -4.58 1.93 9.75
C PHE A 69 -5.80 2.82 9.82
N GLN A 70 -5.68 4.02 9.29
CA GLN A 70 -6.77 5.00 9.22
C GLN A 70 -7.01 5.44 7.79
N LEU A 71 -8.28 5.64 7.46
CA LEU A 71 -8.74 6.17 6.18
C LEU A 71 -9.44 7.51 6.42
N ILE A 72 -9.10 8.50 5.62
CA ILE A 72 -9.78 9.78 5.54
C ILE A 72 -10.29 9.93 4.11
N ILE A 73 -11.58 10.21 3.98
CA ILE A 73 -12.23 10.45 2.68
C ILE A 73 -12.69 11.92 2.69
N ASP A 74 -12.17 12.68 1.74
CA ASP A 74 -12.38 14.13 1.65
C ASP A 74 -12.01 14.84 2.98
N ASN A 75 -12.94 15.57 3.57
CA ASN A 75 -12.75 16.28 4.84
C ASN A 75 -13.38 15.57 6.04
N ASN A 76 -13.75 14.29 5.89
CA ASN A 76 -14.33 13.53 6.99
C ASN A 76 -13.29 13.18 8.07
N PRO A 77 -13.71 12.93 9.32
CA PRO A 77 -12.79 12.49 10.37
C PRO A 77 -12.15 11.14 10.03
N PRO A 78 -10.93 10.85 10.54
CA PRO A 78 -10.25 9.59 10.33
C PRO A 78 -11.09 8.40 10.81
N LYS A 79 -11.23 7.38 9.97
CA LYS A 79 -11.89 6.11 10.29
C LYS A 79 -10.84 5.02 10.46
N ASN A 80 -10.86 4.33 11.58
CA ASN A 80 -10.01 3.16 11.80
C ASN A 80 -10.46 1.99 10.91
N ILE A 81 -9.53 1.38 10.23
CA ILE A 81 -9.74 0.23 9.35
C ILE A 81 -9.15 -1.02 10.01
N LYS A 82 -9.94 -2.08 10.09
CA LYS A 82 -9.49 -3.40 10.55
C LYS A 82 -9.07 -4.21 9.33
N ILE A 83 -7.77 -4.39 9.14
CA ILE A 83 -7.18 -5.04 7.96
C ILE A 83 -7.64 -6.49 7.81
N ASP A 84 -7.77 -7.20 8.91
CA ASP A 84 -8.23 -8.60 8.96
C ASP A 84 -9.65 -8.83 8.42
N LYS A 85 -10.45 -7.75 8.36
CA LYS A 85 -11.82 -7.76 7.84
C LYS A 85 -11.93 -7.33 6.39
N LEU A 86 -10.83 -6.91 5.76
CA LEU A 86 -10.83 -6.48 4.38
C LEU A 86 -10.74 -7.66 3.41
N LYS A 87 -11.38 -7.49 2.26
CA LYS A 87 -11.27 -8.43 1.15
C LYS A 87 -9.86 -8.36 0.58
N LYS A 88 -9.21 -9.52 0.44
CA LYS A 88 -7.95 -9.66 -0.28
C LYS A 88 -8.23 -10.16 -1.69
N VAL A 89 -7.69 -9.46 -2.67
CA VAL A 89 -7.78 -9.82 -4.09
C VAL A 89 -6.37 -9.69 -4.66
N ASN A 90 -5.84 -10.78 -5.23
CA ASN A 90 -4.50 -10.80 -5.83
C ASN A 90 -3.41 -10.16 -4.93
N GLU A 91 -3.38 -10.55 -3.65
CA GLU A 91 -2.42 -10.07 -2.64
C GLU A 91 -2.61 -8.61 -2.18
N ALA A 92 -3.58 -7.90 -2.74
CA ALA A 92 -3.95 -6.56 -2.32
C ALA A 92 -5.18 -6.57 -1.39
N ILE A 93 -5.23 -5.63 -0.46
CA ILE A 93 -6.48 -5.29 0.25
C ILE A 93 -7.27 -4.31 -0.60
N GLN A 94 -8.59 -4.50 -0.63
CA GLN A 94 -9.52 -3.60 -1.31
C GLN A 94 -10.34 -2.83 -0.28
N ILE A 95 -10.33 -1.51 -0.38
CA ILE A 95 -11.10 -0.60 0.48
C ILE A 95 -12.12 0.11 -0.40
N SER A 96 -13.41 -0.13 -0.15
CA SER A 96 -14.48 0.56 -0.86
C SER A 96 -14.49 2.06 -0.52
N VAL A 97 -14.54 2.88 -1.54
CA VAL A 97 -14.57 4.34 -1.45
C VAL A 97 -15.69 4.85 -2.35
N PRO A 98 -16.53 5.78 -1.86
CA PRO A 98 -17.58 6.35 -2.70
C PRO A 98 -17.01 6.99 -3.97
N ILE A 99 -17.62 6.70 -5.12
CA ILE A 99 -17.12 7.16 -6.42
C ILE A 99 -17.04 8.69 -6.55
N ASN A 100 -17.87 9.42 -5.79
CA ASN A 100 -17.90 10.88 -5.80
C ASN A 100 -16.82 11.53 -4.91
N SER A 101 -16.03 10.72 -4.16
CA SER A 101 -14.93 11.23 -3.35
C SER A 101 -13.88 11.91 -4.23
N LYS A 102 -13.28 12.99 -3.73
CA LYS A 102 -12.28 13.78 -4.46
C LYS A 102 -10.86 13.41 -4.06
N ILE A 103 -10.64 13.21 -2.77
CA ILE A 103 -9.33 12.94 -2.17
C ILE A 103 -9.48 11.84 -1.13
N ILE A 104 -8.54 10.92 -1.12
CA ILE A 104 -8.41 9.92 -0.07
C ILE A 104 -7.04 10.12 0.59
N LYS A 105 -6.98 9.87 1.89
CA LYS A 105 -5.73 9.81 2.62
C LYS A 105 -5.72 8.54 3.49
N THR A 106 -4.63 7.80 3.42
CA THR A 106 -4.34 6.73 4.38
C THR A 106 -3.28 7.21 5.38
N ILE A 107 -3.45 6.81 6.64
CA ILE A 107 -2.45 7.01 7.70
C ILE A 107 -2.20 5.63 8.30
N THR A 108 -0.99 5.12 8.14
CA THR A 108 -0.63 3.78 8.58
C THR A 108 0.60 3.81 9.49
N GLU A 109 0.65 2.86 10.40
CA GLU A 109 1.83 2.55 11.17
C GLU A 109 2.03 1.05 11.14
N VAL A 110 3.18 0.62 10.67
CA VAL A 110 3.53 -0.80 10.54
C VAL A 110 4.88 -1.06 11.20
N LYS A 111 5.04 -2.27 11.73
CA LYS A 111 6.32 -2.79 12.19
C LYS A 111 6.81 -3.82 11.17
N ILE A 112 8.08 -3.71 10.79
CA ILE A 112 8.79 -4.63 9.91
C ILE A 112 10.08 -5.10 10.58
N PHE A 113 10.68 -6.19 10.07
CA PHE A 113 11.85 -6.83 10.65
C PHE A 113 12.97 -6.97 9.61
N PRO A 114 13.77 -5.92 9.38
CA PRO A 114 14.80 -5.92 8.33
C PRO A 114 15.83 -7.02 8.47
N SER A 115 16.23 -7.39 9.70
CA SER A 115 17.19 -8.49 9.97
C SER A 115 16.65 -9.87 9.60
N LYS A 116 15.32 -10.03 9.50
CA LYS A 116 14.65 -11.29 9.09
C LYS A 116 14.23 -11.29 7.63
N ASN A 117 14.49 -10.20 6.92
CA ASN A 117 14.11 -10.05 5.52
C ASN A 117 15.20 -10.65 4.61
N ASN A 118 15.02 -11.91 4.21
CA ASN A 118 15.92 -12.64 3.33
C ASN A 118 15.57 -12.48 1.83
N ALA A 119 14.47 -11.78 1.51
CA ALA A 119 14.07 -11.55 0.13
C ALA A 119 14.93 -10.47 -0.55
N LEU A 120 15.65 -9.66 0.24
CA LEU A 120 16.43 -8.52 -0.23
C LEU A 120 15.61 -7.48 -1.01
N GLU A 121 14.35 -7.34 -0.61
CA GLU A 121 13.38 -6.41 -1.16
C GLU A 121 12.75 -5.58 -0.03
N GLY A 122 12.37 -4.33 -0.31
CA GLY A 122 11.94 -3.39 0.73
C GLY A 122 13.11 -2.92 1.58
N ILE A 123 12.97 -2.92 2.90
CA ILE A 123 14.05 -2.61 3.85
C ILE A 123 14.60 -3.93 4.41
N TYR A 124 15.91 -4.13 4.31
CA TYR A 124 16.61 -5.29 4.82
C TYR A 124 17.94 -4.91 5.46
N GLN A 125 18.52 -5.83 6.22
CA GLN A 125 19.83 -5.65 6.84
C GLN A 125 20.86 -6.60 6.20
N SER A 126 22.02 -6.06 5.82
CA SER A 126 23.15 -6.79 5.31
C SER A 126 24.42 -6.31 6.00
N ASN A 127 25.16 -7.21 6.65
CA ASN A 127 26.40 -6.88 7.38
C ASN A 127 26.27 -5.65 8.28
N ASN A 128 25.25 -5.60 9.13
CA ASN A 128 24.91 -4.48 10.02
C ASN A 128 24.57 -3.16 9.33
N MET A 129 24.36 -3.18 8.02
CA MET A 129 23.95 -2.02 7.24
C MET A 129 22.50 -2.18 6.81
N PHE A 130 21.70 -1.14 6.95
CA PHE A 130 20.34 -1.10 6.43
C PHE A 130 20.36 -0.71 4.96
N CYS A 131 19.68 -1.50 4.14
CA CYS A 131 19.58 -1.32 2.71
C CYS A 131 18.12 -1.25 2.29
N THR A 132 17.86 -0.62 1.15
CA THR A 132 16.54 -0.61 0.51
C THR A 132 16.64 -1.05 -0.93
N GLN A 133 15.70 -1.90 -1.35
CA GLN A 133 15.50 -2.29 -2.74
C GLN A 133 13.99 -2.37 -3.00
N CYS A 134 13.47 -1.53 -3.89
CA CYS A 134 12.04 -1.40 -4.13
C CYS A 134 11.61 -1.80 -5.53
N GLU A 135 12.50 -2.13 -6.43
CA GLU A 135 12.22 -2.54 -7.81
C GLU A 135 12.48 -4.03 -8.03
N PRO A 136 11.48 -4.71 -8.65
CA PRO A 136 10.08 -4.35 -8.74
C PRO A 136 9.30 -4.87 -7.51
N GLU A 137 8.20 -4.20 -7.18
CA GLU A 137 7.23 -4.68 -6.18
C GLU A 137 7.76 -4.76 -4.73
N GLY A 138 8.82 -4.02 -4.37
CA GLY A 138 9.44 -4.06 -3.04
C GLY A 138 8.86 -3.08 -2.04
N PHE A 139 8.17 -2.03 -2.48
CA PHE A 139 7.64 -1.00 -1.57
C PHE A 139 6.53 -1.55 -0.65
N ARG A 140 5.77 -2.56 -1.10
CA ARG A 140 4.78 -3.31 -0.31
C ARG A 140 5.35 -3.99 0.95
N LYS A 141 6.67 -4.19 1.01
CA LYS A 141 7.37 -4.74 2.19
C LYS A 141 7.80 -3.67 3.19
N ILE A 142 7.58 -2.40 2.85
CA ILE A 142 7.87 -1.24 3.71
C ILE A 142 6.60 -0.73 4.38
N THR A 143 5.54 -0.54 3.61
CA THR A 143 4.24 -0.07 4.10
C THR A 143 3.11 -0.47 3.14
N TRP A 144 1.86 -0.25 3.54
CA TRP A 144 0.70 -0.42 2.67
C TRP A 144 0.73 0.62 1.54
N PHE A 145 0.85 0.15 0.30
CA PHE A 145 0.98 1.01 -0.87
C PHE A 145 0.45 0.30 -2.13
N PRO A 146 -0.07 1.00 -3.14
CA PRO A 146 -0.34 0.42 -4.44
C PRO A 146 0.99 0.20 -5.18
N ASP A 147 1.37 -1.07 -5.31
CA ASP A 147 2.72 -1.44 -5.76
C ASP A 147 2.63 -2.52 -6.87
#